data_e7f2492ba96c039502eb587308454e88
#
_entry.id   e7f2492ba96c039502eb587308454e88
#
_cell.length_a   1.000
_cell.length_b   1.000
_cell.length_c   1.000
_cell.angle_alpha   90.00
_cell.angle_beta   90.00
_cell.angle_gamma   90.00
#
_symmetry.space_group_name_H-M   'P 1'
#
loop_
_entity.id
_entity.type
_entity.pdbx_description
1 polymer ?
#
loop_
_entity_poly.entity_id
_entity_poly.type
_entity_poly.pdbx_seq_one_letter_code
_entity_poly.pdbx_strand_id
1 'polypeptide(L)'
;GKGVLERISKPRAAWRTYGELSLWVCRVAMLLVIGLVLLSFFIALFFPPQRDPPPASELVAIPGLNPVIPLGWGALAFIVSLVIHEFGHGIQARAHGMRIRSFGILLLGPLPLGAFAEPQTEELMKAPSRERQRLFAAGPATNIFAAFICLLILGLSATSFAAAVPGVHAQSLVADAGADEAGLQPYDSILMI
;
A
#
# COMPACT_ATOMS: atom_id res chain seq x y z
N GLY A 1 20.31 2.88 -14.18
CA GLY A 1 19.73 3.01 -12.82
C GLY A 1 20.53 3.93 -11.91
N LYS A 2 21.85 3.70 -11.74
CA LYS A 2 22.66 4.47 -10.77
C LYS A 2 22.71 5.98 -11.05
N GLY A 3 22.82 6.40 -12.31
CA GLY A 3 22.86 7.83 -12.68
C GLY A 3 21.52 8.57 -12.41
N VAL A 4 20.40 7.89 -12.59
CA VAL A 4 19.07 8.46 -12.28
C VAL A 4 18.93 8.67 -10.78
N LEU A 5 19.31 7.68 -9.98
CA LEU A 5 19.27 7.75 -8.52
C LEU A 5 20.18 8.88 -8.00
N GLU A 6 21.38 9.04 -8.56
CA GLU A 6 22.29 10.13 -8.24
C GLU A 6 21.71 11.51 -8.54
N ARG A 7 21.02 11.63 -9.67
CA ARG A 7 20.40 12.90 -10.06
C ARG A 7 19.24 13.27 -9.14
N ILE A 8 18.37 12.30 -8.83
CA ILE A 8 17.22 12.50 -7.95
C ILE A 8 17.66 12.82 -6.52
N SER A 9 18.74 12.19 -6.02
CA SER A 9 19.23 12.39 -4.65
C SER A 9 20.04 13.68 -4.44
N LYS A 10 20.28 14.49 -5.49
CA LYS A 10 21.04 15.74 -5.38
C LYS A 10 20.53 16.73 -4.32
N PRO A 11 19.21 17.00 -4.17
CA PRO A 11 18.71 17.88 -3.10
C PRO A 11 18.77 17.19 -1.72
N ARG A 12 20.00 16.94 -1.23
CA ARG A 12 20.25 16.17 0.00
C ARG A 12 19.50 16.70 1.21
N ALA A 13 19.38 18.03 1.35
CA ALA A 13 18.66 18.64 2.46
C ALA A 13 17.17 18.24 2.46
N ALA A 14 16.51 18.33 1.30
CA ALA A 14 15.11 17.95 1.15
C ALA A 14 14.90 16.46 1.47
N TRP A 15 15.78 15.58 0.99
CA TRP A 15 15.69 14.15 1.28
C TRP A 15 15.97 13.81 2.75
N ARG A 16 16.86 14.55 3.41
CA ARG A 16 17.06 14.39 4.87
C ARG A 16 15.81 14.80 5.65
N THR A 17 15.14 15.88 5.25
CA THR A 17 13.84 16.29 5.84
C THR A 17 12.77 15.23 5.56
N TYR A 18 12.70 14.70 4.34
CA TYR A 18 11.84 13.57 4.01
C TYR A 18 12.11 12.35 4.91
N GLY A 19 13.39 12.05 5.18
CA GLY A 19 13.76 10.98 6.11
C GLY A 19 13.26 11.21 7.54
N GLU A 20 13.26 12.45 8.04
CA GLU A 20 12.65 12.78 9.34
C GLU A 20 11.13 12.59 9.32
N LEU A 21 10.47 13.08 8.28
CA LEU A 21 9.03 12.86 8.10
C LEU A 21 8.70 11.36 8.05
N SER A 22 9.49 10.59 7.31
CA SER A 22 9.36 9.14 7.21
C SER A 22 9.44 8.45 8.58
N LEU A 23 10.37 8.88 9.44
CA LEU A 23 10.46 8.36 10.80
C LEU A 23 9.20 8.61 11.62
N TRP A 24 8.63 9.82 11.53
CA TRP A 24 7.41 10.16 12.25
C TRP A 24 6.21 9.39 11.71
N VAL A 25 6.07 9.31 10.40
CA VAL A 25 4.99 8.54 9.75
C VAL A 25 5.05 7.07 10.17
N CYS A 26 6.23 6.44 10.12
CA CYS A 26 6.39 5.05 10.53
C CYS A 26 6.11 4.85 12.02
N ARG A 27 6.50 5.77 12.89
CA ARG A 27 6.20 5.69 14.34
C ARG A 27 4.70 5.77 14.61
N VAL A 28 4.04 6.74 13.97
CA VAL A 28 2.57 6.88 14.10
C VAL A 28 1.87 5.64 13.56
N ALA A 29 2.25 5.16 12.37
CA ALA A 29 1.70 3.94 11.79
C ALA A 29 1.90 2.72 12.72
N MET A 30 3.08 2.56 13.29
CA MET A 30 3.38 1.49 14.25
C MET A 30 2.46 1.56 15.47
N LEU A 31 2.31 2.74 16.07
CA LEU A 31 1.43 2.93 17.25
C LEU A 31 -0.02 2.66 16.90
N LEU A 32 -0.48 3.10 15.73
CA LEU A 32 -1.84 2.82 15.24
C LEU A 32 -2.06 1.32 15.05
N VAL A 33 -1.14 0.62 14.40
CA VAL A 33 -1.25 -0.84 14.19
C VAL A 33 -1.27 -1.58 15.53
N ILE A 34 -0.36 -1.24 16.45
CA ILE A 34 -0.34 -1.85 17.79
C ILE A 34 -1.67 -1.58 18.50
N GLY A 35 -2.16 -0.34 18.47
CA GLY A 35 -3.43 0.05 19.07
C GLY A 35 -4.62 -0.72 18.48
N LEU A 36 -4.66 -0.87 17.15
CA LEU A 36 -5.71 -1.63 16.46
C LEU A 36 -5.67 -3.12 16.82
N VAL A 37 -4.47 -3.71 16.90
CA VAL A 37 -4.31 -5.12 17.29
C VAL A 37 -4.78 -5.34 18.72
N LEU A 38 -4.37 -4.47 19.65
CA LEU A 38 -4.82 -4.54 21.04
C LEU A 38 -6.34 -4.33 21.14
N LEU A 39 -6.88 -3.34 20.45
CA LEU A 39 -8.33 -3.10 20.42
C LEU A 39 -9.08 -4.30 19.87
N SER A 40 -8.61 -4.89 18.77
CA SER A 40 -9.21 -6.09 18.18
C SER A 40 -9.19 -7.27 19.14
N PHE A 41 -8.08 -7.43 19.88
CA PHE A 41 -7.96 -8.46 20.93
C PHE A 41 -8.99 -8.24 22.05
N PHE A 42 -9.13 -7.02 22.56
CA PHE A 42 -10.12 -6.70 23.60
C PHE A 42 -11.55 -6.87 23.10
N ILE A 43 -11.85 -6.42 21.87
CA ILE A 43 -13.18 -6.63 21.28
C ILE A 43 -13.49 -8.12 21.17
N ALA A 44 -12.56 -8.94 20.68
CA ALA A 44 -12.74 -10.38 20.56
C ALA A 44 -12.94 -11.09 21.91
N LEU A 45 -12.31 -10.56 22.97
CA LEU A 45 -12.44 -11.12 24.32
C LEU A 45 -13.81 -10.84 24.95
N PHE A 46 -14.32 -9.61 24.80
CA PHE A 46 -15.55 -9.19 25.46
C PHE A 46 -16.81 -9.32 24.56
N PHE A 47 -16.61 -9.27 23.24
CA PHE A 47 -17.66 -9.37 22.23
C PHE A 47 -17.27 -10.40 21.17
N PRO A 48 -17.27 -11.70 21.52
CA PRO A 48 -16.87 -12.73 20.57
C PRO A 48 -17.77 -12.67 19.33
N PRO A 49 -17.18 -12.78 18.13
CA PRO A 49 -17.94 -12.72 16.89
C PRO A 49 -18.93 -13.88 16.82
N GLN A 50 -20.17 -13.57 16.43
CA GLN A 50 -21.22 -14.58 16.28
C GLN A 50 -21.27 -15.21 14.87
N ARG A 51 -20.32 -14.83 14.01
CA ARG A 51 -20.19 -15.35 12.65
C ARG A 51 -18.95 -16.23 12.55
N ASP A 52 -19.03 -17.21 11.68
CA ASP A 52 -17.86 -18.02 11.35
C ASP A 52 -16.70 -17.15 10.86
N PRO A 53 -15.46 -17.50 11.18
CA PRO A 53 -14.31 -16.76 10.73
C PRO A 53 -14.24 -16.79 9.18
N PRO A 54 -13.79 -15.69 8.54
CA PRO A 54 -13.62 -15.67 7.10
C PRO A 54 -12.62 -16.75 6.65
N PRO A 55 -12.78 -17.31 5.44
CA PRO A 55 -11.88 -18.31 4.92
C PRO A 55 -10.44 -17.77 4.82
N ALA A 56 -9.46 -18.65 4.95
CA ALA A 56 -8.05 -18.27 4.95
C ALA A 56 -7.62 -17.48 3.70
N SER A 57 -8.28 -17.71 2.57
CA SER A 57 -8.05 -16.98 1.32
C SER A 57 -8.37 -15.48 1.40
N GLU A 58 -9.32 -15.10 2.26
CA GLU A 58 -9.68 -13.69 2.47
C GLU A 58 -8.74 -12.98 3.46
N LEU A 59 -8.09 -13.75 4.34
CA LEU A 59 -7.15 -13.22 5.34
C LEU A 59 -5.78 -12.89 4.75
N VAL A 60 -5.45 -13.45 3.60
CA VAL A 60 -4.13 -13.29 2.98
C VAL A 60 -4.24 -12.38 1.76
N ALA A 61 -3.47 -11.28 1.76
CA ALA A 61 -3.47 -10.31 0.65
C ALA A 61 -2.59 -10.79 -0.52
N ILE A 62 -2.87 -12.00 -1.05
CA ILE A 62 -2.17 -12.54 -2.23
C ILE A 62 -3.06 -12.32 -3.46
N PRO A 63 -2.55 -11.60 -4.49
CA PRO A 63 -3.28 -11.41 -5.73
C PRO A 63 -3.70 -12.74 -6.39
N GLY A 64 -4.98 -12.83 -6.74
CA GLY A 64 -5.57 -14.02 -7.36
C GLY A 64 -5.95 -15.15 -6.38
N LEU A 65 -5.48 -15.14 -5.15
CA LEU A 65 -5.93 -16.03 -4.08
C LEU A 65 -7.04 -15.37 -3.26
N ASN A 66 -6.85 -14.10 -2.93
CA ASN A 66 -7.88 -13.30 -2.28
C ASN A 66 -8.93 -12.87 -3.32
N PRO A 67 -10.23 -13.14 -3.11
CA PRO A 67 -11.29 -12.84 -4.09
C PRO A 67 -11.45 -11.33 -4.35
N VAL A 68 -11.05 -10.48 -3.39
CA VAL A 68 -11.12 -9.02 -3.51
C VAL A 68 -9.94 -8.45 -4.31
N ILE A 69 -8.83 -9.20 -4.43
CA ILE A 69 -7.59 -8.73 -5.07
C ILE A 69 -7.40 -9.46 -6.41
N PRO A 70 -7.81 -8.86 -7.54
CA PRO A 70 -7.62 -9.45 -8.87
C PRO A 70 -6.14 -9.68 -9.15
N LEU A 71 -5.80 -10.81 -9.76
CA LEU A 71 -4.42 -11.21 -10.02
C LEU A 71 -3.63 -10.13 -10.77
N GLY A 72 -4.17 -9.61 -11.88
CA GLY A 72 -3.46 -8.65 -12.72
C GLY A 72 -3.19 -7.32 -12.03
N TRP A 73 -4.21 -6.68 -11.50
CA TRP A 73 -4.08 -5.40 -10.82
C TRP A 73 -3.35 -5.51 -9.48
N GLY A 74 -3.60 -6.59 -8.75
CA GLY A 74 -2.90 -6.85 -7.49
C GLY A 74 -1.41 -7.10 -7.70
N ALA A 75 -1.02 -7.87 -8.71
CA ALA A 75 0.38 -8.10 -9.06
C ALA A 75 1.07 -6.79 -9.51
N LEU A 76 0.40 -5.99 -10.34
CA LEU A 76 0.91 -4.68 -10.77
C LEU A 76 1.14 -3.76 -9.56
N ALA A 77 0.14 -3.63 -8.68
CA ALA A 77 0.24 -2.81 -7.48
C ALA A 77 1.39 -3.29 -6.56
N PHE A 78 1.56 -4.59 -6.39
CA PHE A 78 2.64 -5.19 -5.63
C PHE A 78 4.01 -4.84 -6.21
N ILE A 79 4.20 -4.99 -7.53
CA ILE A 79 5.47 -4.66 -8.21
C ILE A 79 5.78 -3.17 -8.06
N VAL A 80 4.80 -2.29 -8.32
CA VAL A 80 4.98 -0.84 -8.18
C VAL A 80 5.35 -0.48 -6.74
N SER A 81 4.59 -1.00 -5.76
CA SER A 81 4.86 -0.78 -4.34
C SER A 81 6.27 -1.21 -3.95
N LEU A 82 6.72 -2.36 -4.42
CA LEU A 82 8.05 -2.88 -4.16
C LEU A 82 9.15 -1.98 -4.74
N VAL A 83 8.98 -1.56 -5.98
CA VAL A 83 9.95 -0.69 -6.65
C VAL A 83 10.06 0.66 -5.94
N ILE A 84 8.96 1.34 -5.63
CA ILE A 84 9.01 2.64 -4.95
C ILE A 84 9.56 2.53 -3.53
N HIS A 85 9.29 1.43 -2.83
CA HIS A 85 9.85 1.12 -1.51
C HIS A 85 11.37 1.10 -1.55
N GLU A 86 11.94 0.34 -2.45
CA GLU A 86 13.40 0.23 -2.60
C GLU A 86 14.04 1.52 -3.11
N PHE A 87 13.34 2.28 -3.95
CA PHE A 87 13.78 3.62 -4.32
C PHE A 87 13.85 4.55 -3.10
N GLY A 88 12.90 4.46 -2.17
CA GLY A 88 12.91 5.20 -0.92
C GLY A 88 14.19 4.96 -0.12
N HIS A 89 14.57 3.70 0.08
CA HIS A 89 15.82 3.32 0.73
C HIS A 89 17.04 3.83 -0.03
N GLY A 90 17.07 3.61 -1.34
CA GLY A 90 18.20 4.00 -2.19
C GLY A 90 18.43 5.52 -2.21
N ILE A 91 17.38 6.32 -2.29
CA ILE A 91 17.47 7.79 -2.24
C ILE A 91 18.00 8.25 -0.89
N GLN A 92 17.50 7.70 0.21
CA GLN A 92 17.97 8.06 1.56
C GLN A 92 19.43 7.67 1.77
N ALA A 93 19.86 6.49 1.34
CA ALA A 93 21.26 6.11 1.40
C ALA A 93 22.15 7.14 0.69
N ARG A 94 21.78 7.54 -0.52
CA ARG A 94 22.53 8.54 -1.31
C ARG A 94 22.48 9.94 -0.70
N ALA A 95 21.36 10.34 -0.11
CA ALA A 95 21.21 11.62 0.57
C ALA A 95 22.13 11.75 1.80
N HIS A 96 22.42 10.62 2.45
CA HIS A 96 23.38 10.51 3.55
C HIS A 96 24.81 10.19 3.10
N GLY A 97 25.07 10.16 1.80
CA GLY A 97 26.39 9.95 1.23
C GLY A 97 26.84 8.49 1.11
N MET A 98 25.96 7.53 1.46
CA MET A 98 26.26 6.11 1.36
C MET A 98 26.25 5.67 -0.10
N ARG A 99 27.20 4.80 -0.47
CA ARG A 99 27.26 4.19 -1.80
C ARG A 99 26.30 3.01 -1.88
N ILE A 100 25.60 2.90 -3.01
CA ILE A 100 24.78 1.73 -3.31
C ILE A 100 25.65 0.69 -4.01
N ARG A 101 25.78 -0.48 -3.39
CA ARG A 101 26.51 -1.62 -3.95
C ARG A 101 25.75 -2.22 -5.11
N SER A 102 24.51 -2.58 -4.90
CA SER A 102 23.63 -3.19 -5.88
C SER A 102 22.21 -2.68 -5.75
N PHE A 103 21.50 -2.69 -6.87
CA PHE A 103 20.11 -2.32 -6.99
C PHE A 103 19.46 -3.22 -8.04
N GLY A 104 18.39 -3.87 -7.70
CA GLY A 104 17.76 -4.83 -8.60
C GLY A 104 16.44 -5.36 -8.12
N ILE A 105 15.88 -6.24 -8.93
CA ILE A 105 14.64 -6.98 -8.62
C ILE A 105 15.04 -8.44 -8.42
N LEU A 106 14.55 -9.04 -7.35
CA LEU A 106 14.67 -10.46 -7.08
C LEU A 106 13.56 -11.19 -7.82
N LEU A 107 13.94 -12.10 -8.71
CA LEU A 107 12.99 -12.88 -9.50
C LEU A 107 13.07 -14.36 -9.11
N LEU A 108 11.93 -15.02 -9.00
CA LEU A 108 11.81 -16.47 -8.99
C LEU A 108 11.15 -16.90 -10.32
N GLY A 109 11.97 -17.29 -11.29
CA GLY A 109 11.49 -17.43 -12.67
C GLY A 109 10.97 -16.08 -13.20
N PRO A 110 9.75 -16.00 -13.73
CA PRO A 110 9.14 -14.74 -14.17
C PRO A 110 8.49 -13.93 -13.03
N LEU A 111 8.39 -14.48 -11.83
CA LEU A 111 7.71 -13.84 -10.70
C LEU A 111 8.65 -12.91 -9.93
N PRO A 112 8.34 -11.62 -9.80
CA PRO A 112 9.10 -10.72 -8.94
C PRO A 112 8.78 -11.04 -7.47
N LEU A 113 9.78 -11.53 -6.74
CA LEU A 113 9.68 -11.83 -5.31
C LEU A 113 10.07 -10.65 -4.43
N GLY A 114 10.89 -9.75 -4.96
CA GLY A 114 11.40 -8.63 -4.20
C GLY A 114 12.13 -7.63 -5.08
N ALA A 115 12.41 -6.47 -4.52
CA ALA A 115 13.40 -5.54 -5.03
C ALA A 115 14.42 -5.29 -3.92
N PHE A 116 15.58 -4.77 -4.26
CA PHE A 116 16.59 -4.42 -3.27
C PHE A 116 17.43 -3.23 -3.71
N ALA A 117 17.72 -2.36 -2.74
CA ALA A 117 18.71 -1.30 -2.86
C ALA A 117 19.70 -1.47 -1.71
N GLU A 118 20.82 -2.14 -1.98
CA GLU A 118 21.81 -2.52 -0.98
C GLU A 118 22.86 -1.41 -0.82
N PRO A 119 22.87 -0.63 0.28
CA PRO A 119 23.98 0.25 0.63
C PRO A 119 25.21 -0.60 0.97
N GLN A 120 26.41 -0.01 0.84
CA GLN A 120 27.59 -0.68 1.33
C GLN A 120 27.49 -0.92 2.84
N THR A 121 27.59 -2.16 3.26
CA THR A 121 27.40 -2.58 4.66
C THR A 121 28.33 -1.83 5.62
N GLU A 122 29.57 -1.59 5.24
CA GLU A 122 30.54 -0.87 6.07
C GLU A 122 30.14 0.60 6.30
N GLU A 123 29.62 1.27 5.27
CA GLU A 123 29.16 2.65 5.37
C GLU A 123 27.87 2.74 6.20
N LEU A 124 26.96 1.78 6.01
CA LEU A 124 25.74 1.68 6.79
C LEU A 124 26.01 1.46 8.27
N MET A 125 26.93 0.57 8.62
CA MET A 125 27.27 0.26 10.00
C MET A 125 27.98 1.41 10.72
N LYS A 126 28.79 2.21 9.99
CA LYS A 126 29.47 3.40 10.51
C LYS A 126 28.57 4.63 10.59
N ALA A 127 27.43 4.63 9.88
CA ALA A 127 26.53 5.76 9.87
C ALA A 127 25.87 6.01 11.25
N PRO A 128 25.61 7.26 11.63
CA PRO A 128 24.88 7.60 12.84
C PRO A 128 23.53 6.89 12.90
N SER A 129 23.12 6.49 14.10
CA SER A 129 21.86 5.75 14.30
C SER A 129 20.65 6.44 13.66
N ARG A 130 20.59 7.78 13.73
CA ARG A 130 19.49 8.55 13.14
C ARG A 130 19.44 8.45 11.61
N GLU A 131 20.58 8.43 10.95
CA GLU A 131 20.65 8.26 9.49
C GLU A 131 20.23 6.86 9.06
N ARG A 132 20.60 5.83 9.80
CA ARG A 132 20.14 4.46 9.59
C ARG A 132 18.64 4.33 9.76
N GLN A 133 18.10 4.95 10.83
CA GLN A 133 16.65 4.95 11.07
C GLN A 133 15.88 5.64 9.94
N ARG A 134 16.35 6.80 9.45
CA ARG A 134 15.75 7.50 8.29
C ARG A 134 15.77 6.62 7.05
N LEU A 135 16.89 5.95 6.81
CA LEU A 135 17.02 5.03 5.69
C LEU A 135 16.01 3.90 5.79
N PHE A 136 15.91 3.21 6.93
CA PHE A 136 14.97 2.11 7.11
C PHE A 136 13.50 2.55 7.09
N ALA A 137 13.18 3.73 7.56
CA ALA A 137 11.83 4.26 7.53
C ALA A 137 11.39 4.73 6.14
N ALA A 138 12.33 5.09 5.26
CA ALA A 138 12.01 5.68 3.97
C ALA A 138 11.23 4.75 3.03
N GLY A 139 11.55 3.47 2.99
CA GLY A 139 10.83 2.49 2.18
C GLY A 139 9.35 2.39 2.56
N PRO A 140 9.02 1.98 3.80
CA PRO A 140 7.64 1.89 4.25
C PRO A 140 6.88 3.21 4.15
N ALA A 141 7.51 4.34 4.50
CA ALA A 141 6.88 5.65 4.41
C ALA A 141 6.55 6.02 2.96
N THR A 142 7.40 5.68 2.00
CA THR A 142 7.12 5.92 0.57
C THR A 142 5.86 5.20 0.14
N ASN A 143 5.66 3.95 0.58
CA ASN A 143 4.45 3.19 0.30
C ASN A 143 3.21 3.83 0.95
N ILE A 144 3.31 4.29 2.20
CA ILE A 144 2.22 4.99 2.90
C ILE A 144 1.84 6.27 2.16
N PHE A 145 2.81 7.08 1.72
CA PHE A 145 2.54 8.29 0.94
C PHE A 145 1.91 7.98 -0.41
N ALA A 146 2.42 6.94 -1.11
CA ALA A 146 1.84 6.52 -2.37
C ALA A 146 0.40 6.03 -2.19
N ALA A 147 0.11 5.23 -1.17
CA ALA A 147 -1.23 4.78 -0.85
C ALA A 147 -2.16 5.96 -0.54
N PHE A 148 -1.69 6.95 0.22
CA PHE A 148 -2.47 8.16 0.51
C PHE A 148 -2.78 8.95 -0.77
N ILE A 149 -1.81 9.12 -1.66
CA ILE A 149 -2.02 9.79 -2.96
C ILE A 149 -3.04 9.00 -3.82
N CYS A 150 -2.93 7.68 -3.88
CA CYS A 150 -3.89 6.85 -4.60
C CYS A 150 -5.31 6.98 -4.03
N LEU A 151 -5.45 7.00 -2.69
CA LEU A 151 -6.74 7.22 -2.03
C LEU A 151 -7.31 8.61 -2.31
N LEU A 152 -6.49 9.64 -2.34
CA LEU A 152 -6.92 10.99 -2.73
C LEU A 152 -7.42 11.03 -4.18
N ILE A 153 -6.66 10.44 -5.10
CA ILE A 153 -7.07 10.35 -6.51
C ILE A 153 -8.38 9.59 -6.65
N LEU A 154 -8.48 8.45 -5.96
CA LEU A 154 -9.71 7.65 -5.94
C LEU A 154 -10.90 8.45 -5.39
N GLY A 155 -10.74 9.13 -4.26
CA GLY A 155 -11.78 9.96 -3.66
C GLY A 155 -12.23 11.10 -4.58
N LEU A 156 -11.28 11.80 -5.21
CA LEU A 156 -11.59 12.85 -6.18
C LEU A 156 -12.27 12.29 -7.44
N SER A 157 -11.84 11.12 -7.91
CA SER A 157 -12.45 10.47 -9.06
C SER A 157 -13.87 9.98 -8.74
N ALA A 158 -14.08 9.42 -7.56
CA ALA A 158 -15.40 8.92 -7.14
C ALA A 158 -16.48 10.02 -7.16
N THR A 159 -16.12 11.26 -6.83
CA THR A 159 -17.04 12.41 -6.93
C THR A 159 -17.40 12.76 -8.37
N SER A 160 -16.57 12.38 -9.34
CA SER A 160 -16.78 12.61 -10.77
C SER A 160 -17.64 11.51 -11.42
N PHE A 161 -17.76 10.37 -10.78
CA PHE A 161 -18.64 9.25 -11.19
C PHE A 161 -20.02 9.30 -10.52
N ALA A 162 -20.51 10.51 -10.19
CA ALA A 162 -21.90 10.67 -9.79
C ALA A 162 -22.80 10.14 -10.91
N ALA A 163 -23.84 9.39 -10.52
CA ALA A 163 -24.78 8.83 -11.48
C ALA A 163 -25.30 9.93 -12.41
N ALA A 164 -25.20 9.71 -13.72
CA ALA A 164 -25.67 10.66 -14.72
C ALA A 164 -27.21 10.85 -14.69
N VAL A 165 -27.91 9.94 -14.01
CA VAL A 165 -29.36 9.95 -13.82
C VAL A 165 -29.65 9.93 -12.33
N PRO A 166 -30.45 10.90 -11.80
CA PRO A 166 -30.88 10.87 -10.41
C PRO A 166 -31.79 9.65 -10.19
N GLY A 167 -31.55 8.90 -9.12
CA GLY A 167 -32.33 7.73 -8.79
C GLY A 167 -31.62 6.83 -7.77
N VAL A 168 -32.29 5.76 -7.37
CA VAL A 168 -31.71 4.71 -6.55
C VAL A 168 -31.08 3.67 -7.48
N HIS A 169 -29.83 3.32 -7.21
CA HIS A 169 -29.10 2.34 -8.01
C HIS A 169 -28.97 1.03 -7.24
N ALA A 170 -29.35 -0.07 -7.87
CA ALA A 170 -29.12 -1.42 -7.33
C ALA A 170 -27.63 -1.75 -7.42
N GLN A 171 -26.93 -1.90 -6.29
CA GLN A 171 -25.52 -2.31 -6.27
C GLN A 171 -25.36 -3.82 -6.45
N SER A 172 -26.26 -4.57 -5.82
CA SER A 172 -26.31 -6.04 -5.93
C SER A 172 -27.75 -6.50 -5.76
N LEU A 173 -28.07 -7.64 -6.32
CA LEU A 173 -29.36 -8.29 -6.20
C LEU A 173 -29.20 -9.59 -5.39
N VAL A 174 -30.23 -9.91 -4.63
CA VAL A 174 -30.31 -11.23 -3.99
C VAL A 174 -30.88 -12.18 -5.02
N ALA A 175 -30.16 -13.24 -5.34
CA ALA A 175 -30.60 -14.26 -6.30
C ALA A 175 -31.97 -14.85 -5.88
N ASP A 176 -32.81 -15.11 -6.85
CA ASP A 176 -34.19 -15.66 -6.66
C ASP A 176 -35.10 -14.76 -5.77
N ALA A 177 -34.79 -13.46 -5.66
CA ALA A 177 -35.65 -12.49 -4.98
C ALA A 177 -36.46 -11.67 -6.01
N GLY A 178 -37.53 -11.03 -5.56
CA GLY A 178 -38.48 -10.34 -6.44
C GLY A 178 -37.88 -9.31 -7.40
N ALA A 179 -36.75 -8.69 -7.05
CA ALA A 179 -36.04 -7.76 -7.94
C ALA A 179 -35.31 -8.50 -9.07
N ASP A 180 -34.72 -9.65 -8.78
CA ASP A 180 -34.06 -10.53 -9.75
C ASP A 180 -35.11 -11.18 -10.66
N GLU A 181 -36.20 -11.69 -10.09
CA GLU A 181 -37.35 -12.24 -10.86
C GLU A 181 -38.02 -11.19 -11.77
N ALA A 182 -38.01 -9.92 -11.37
CA ALA A 182 -38.47 -8.79 -12.17
C ALA A 182 -37.49 -8.38 -13.28
N GLY A 183 -36.31 -9.02 -13.39
CA GLY A 183 -35.33 -8.78 -14.42
C GLY A 183 -34.45 -7.55 -14.18
N LEU A 184 -34.43 -7.00 -12.95
CA LEU A 184 -33.50 -5.92 -12.58
C LEU A 184 -32.05 -6.45 -12.64
N GLN A 185 -31.14 -5.63 -13.12
CA GLN A 185 -29.72 -5.98 -13.16
C GLN A 185 -28.91 -5.13 -12.18
N PRO A 186 -27.76 -5.62 -11.69
CA PRO A 186 -26.83 -4.78 -10.93
C PRO A 186 -26.51 -3.50 -11.70
N TYR A 187 -26.53 -2.38 -11.00
CA TYR A 187 -26.32 -1.01 -11.50
C TYR A 187 -27.48 -0.40 -12.29
N ASP A 188 -28.63 -1.07 -12.41
CA ASP A 188 -29.83 -0.44 -12.93
C ASP A 188 -30.29 0.73 -12.05
N SER A 189 -30.83 1.76 -12.69
CA SER A 189 -31.34 2.95 -12.03
C SER A 189 -32.86 2.87 -11.89
N ILE A 190 -33.36 2.87 -10.67
CA ILE A 190 -34.79 2.96 -10.37
C ILE A 190 -35.19 4.44 -10.37
N LEU A 191 -35.95 4.87 -11.38
CA LEU A 191 -36.32 6.27 -11.58
C LEU A 191 -37.61 6.62 -10.88
N MET A 192 -38.54 5.69 -10.74
CA MET A 192 -39.83 5.82 -10.01
C MET A 192 -40.19 4.49 -9.36
N ILE A 193 -40.78 4.55 -8.23
CA ILE A 193 -41.41 3.42 -7.51
C ILE A 193 -42.94 3.66 -7.53
#